data_d36030b4d6ae4ba482d1a4cb5ba43963
#
_entry.id   d36030b4d6ae4ba482d1a4cb5ba43963
#
_cell.length_a   1.000
_cell.length_b   1.000
_cell.length_c   1.000
_cell.angle_alpha   90.00
_cell.angle_beta   90.00
_cell.angle_gamma   90.00
#
_symmetry.space_group_name_H-M   'P 1'
#
loop_
_entity.id
_entity.type
_entity.pdbx_description
1 polymer ?
#
loop_
_entity_poly.entity_id
_entity_poly.type
_entity_poly.pdbx_seq_one_letter_code
_entity_poly.pdbx_strand_id
1 'polypeptide(L)'
;MRLVSSQEVIEFHDRLISRDGGIPGMAEPGRADALIHRVLNMHHDDGVTDIYDLAAVYLVAIARGHIFNDANKRTALLVAHVFLKRNGVQIMSSRISFDEMQIIAVNAATGEYTWKRVSDHLKAIIL
;
A
#
# COMPACT_ATOMS: atom_id res chain seq x y z
N MET A 1 3.61 17.09 0.02
CA MET A 1 3.44 15.64 -0.19
C MET A 1 1.99 15.32 -0.51
N ARG A 2 1.78 14.54 -1.55
CA ARG A 2 0.42 14.17 -2.00
C ARG A 2 0.04 12.81 -1.42
N LEU A 3 -0.91 12.83 -0.52
CA LEU A 3 -1.36 11.64 0.21
C LEU A 3 -2.47 10.90 -0.54
N VAL A 4 -2.70 9.65 -0.15
CA VAL A 4 -3.83 8.84 -0.65
C VAL A 4 -4.84 8.73 0.49
N SER A 5 -6.09 9.11 0.22
CA SER A 5 -7.17 9.07 1.21
C SER A 5 -7.77 7.68 1.35
N SER A 6 -8.50 7.44 2.44
CA SER A 6 -9.23 6.18 2.63
C SER A 6 -10.25 5.93 1.54
N GLN A 7 -10.94 6.98 1.10
CA GLN A 7 -11.91 6.87 0.01
C GLN A 7 -11.23 6.43 -1.29
N GLU A 8 -10.06 6.97 -1.59
CA GLU A 8 -9.28 6.56 -2.77
C GLU A 8 -8.84 5.10 -2.66
N VAL A 9 -8.42 4.65 -1.48
CA VAL A 9 -8.07 3.24 -1.27
C VAL A 9 -9.24 2.32 -1.61
N ILE A 10 -10.44 2.67 -1.17
CA ILE A 10 -11.66 1.91 -1.48
C ILE A 10 -11.93 1.91 -2.98
N GLU A 11 -11.81 3.05 -3.64
CA GLU A 11 -12.03 3.16 -5.09
C GLU A 11 -11.03 2.34 -5.89
N PHE A 12 -9.75 2.36 -5.50
CA PHE A 12 -8.72 1.54 -6.14
C PHE A 12 -9.00 0.05 -5.99
N HIS A 13 -9.42 -0.37 -4.80
CA HIS A 13 -9.81 -1.76 -4.55
C HIS A 13 -10.97 -2.17 -5.45
N ASP A 14 -12.02 -1.34 -5.51
CA ASP A 14 -13.22 -1.66 -6.26
C ASP A 14 -12.93 -1.75 -7.77
N ARG A 15 -12.04 -0.92 -8.28
CA ARG A 15 -11.57 -1.01 -9.66
C ARG A 15 -10.78 -2.29 -9.93
N LEU A 16 -9.94 -2.73 -8.98
CA LEU A 16 -9.21 -3.99 -9.11
C LEU A 16 -10.16 -5.18 -9.18
N ILE A 17 -11.16 -5.21 -8.32
CA ILE A 17 -12.18 -6.27 -8.32
C ILE A 17 -12.96 -6.27 -9.64
N SER A 18 -13.35 -5.11 -10.11
CA SER A 18 -14.10 -4.98 -11.37
C SER A 18 -13.29 -5.43 -12.58
N ARG A 19 -11.99 -5.11 -12.60
CA ARG A 19 -11.10 -5.43 -13.74
C ARG A 19 -10.60 -6.86 -13.71
N ASP A 20 -10.13 -7.31 -12.54
CA ASP A 20 -9.38 -8.56 -12.42
C ASP A 20 -10.16 -9.68 -11.71
N GLY A 21 -11.34 -9.37 -11.19
CA GLY A 21 -12.14 -10.33 -10.43
C GLY A 21 -11.75 -10.41 -8.96
N GLY A 22 -12.52 -11.15 -8.21
CA GLY A 22 -12.36 -11.35 -6.78
C GLY A 22 -13.66 -11.07 -6.03
N ILE A 23 -13.60 -11.18 -4.71
CA ILE A 23 -14.76 -11.01 -3.84
C ILE A 23 -14.89 -9.53 -3.46
N PRO A 24 -16.01 -8.88 -3.79
CA PRO A 24 -16.21 -7.47 -3.43
C PRO A 24 -16.51 -7.28 -1.95
N GLY A 25 -16.49 -6.03 -1.53
CA GLY A 25 -16.93 -5.63 -0.21
C GLY A 25 -15.84 -5.52 0.84
N MET A 26 -16.20 -4.89 1.94
CA MET A 26 -15.32 -4.67 3.09
C MET A 26 -15.67 -5.61 4.23
N ALA A 27 -14.62 -6.08 4.95
CA ALA A 27 -14.80 -6.94 6.11
C ALA A 27 -15.58 -6.22 7.23
N GLU A 28 -15.20 -4.96 7.51
CA GLU A 28 -15.88 -4.12 8.50
C GLU A 28 -15.96 -2.68 8.00
N PRO A 29 -17.15 -2.04 8.10
CA PRO A 29 -17.27 -0.61 7.80
C PRO A 29 -16.35 0.22 8.70
N GLY A 30 -15.71 1.24 8.14
CA GLY A 30 -14.86 2.16 8.88
C GLY A 30 -13.43 1.71 9.09
N ARG A 31 -13.08 0.45 8.78
CA ARG A 31 -11.71 -0.04 8.96
C ARG A 31 -10.72 0.68 8.04
N ALA A 32 -11.12 0.99 6.81
CA ALA A 32 -10.29 1.77 5.89
C ALA A 32 -9.93 3.13 6.48
N ASP A 33 -10.93 3.87 6.99
CA ASP A 33 -10.70 5.16 7.63
C ASP A 33 -9.75 5.05 8.83
N ALA A 34 -9.96 4.06 9.69
CA ALA A 34 -9.13 3.87 10.88
C ALA A 34 -7.67 3.59 10.53
N LEU A 35 -7.44 2.70 9.56
CA LEU A 35 -6.08 2.32 9.16
C LEU A 35 -5.37 3.45 8.42
N ILE A 36 -6.05 4.12 7.50
CA ILE A 36 -5.45 5.24 6.76
C ILE A 36 -5.20 6.42 7.69
N HIS A 37 -6.09 6.65 8.67
CA HIS A 37 -5.85 7.67 9.69
C HIS A 37 -4.55 7.42 10.46
N ARG A 38 -4.24 6.17 10.80
CA ARG A 38 -2.96 5.81 11.44
C ARG A 38 -1.78 6.10 10.53
N VAL A 39 -1.89 5.81 9.23
CA VAL A 39 -0.85 6.13 8.25
C VAL A 39 -0.58 7.63 8.22
N LEU A 40 -1.65 8.43 8.16
CA LEU A 40 -1.54 9.88 8.14
C LEU A 40 -0.94 10.42 9.44
N ASN A 41 -1.28 9.82 10.58
CA ASN A 41 -0.68 10.21 11.87
C ASN A 41 0.81 9.90 11.93
N MET A 42 1.28 8.82 11.36
CA MET A 42 2.71 8.53 11.29
C MET A 42 3.45 9.62 10.51
N HIS A 43 2.83 10.15 9.46
CA HIS A 43 3.39 11.26 8.70
C HIS A 43 3.36 12.57 9.50
N HIS A 44 2.19 12.93 10.05
CA HIS A 44 2.00 14.23 10.70
C HIS A 44 2.60 14.30 12.10
N ASP A 45 2.48 13.23 12.89
CA ASP A 45 2.83 13.24 14.31
C ASP A 45 4.17 12.56 14.59
N ASP A 46 4.48 11.48 13.88
CA ASP A 46 5.68 10.67 14.13
C ASP A 46 6.85 11.03 13.20
N GLY A 47 6.66 12.00 12.31
CA GLY A 47 7.73 12.54 11.48
C GLY A 47 8.18 11.64 10.34
N VAL A 48 7.36 10.70 9.89
CA VAL A 48 7.67 9.89 8.71
C VAL A 48 7.48 10.74 7.46
N THR A 49 8.58 11.24 6.90
CA THR A 49 8.57 12.20 5.79
C THR A 49 9.19 11.68 4.51
N ASP A 50 9.98 10.62 4.57
CA ASP A 50 10.54 9.98 3.39
C ASP A 50 9.42 9.30 2.59
N ILE A 51 9.37 9.55 1.28
CA ILE A 51 8.28 9.04 0.44
C ILE A 51 8.28 7.51 0.33
N TYR A 52 9.46 6.87 0.35
CA TYR A 52 9.54 5.40 0.32
C TYR A 52 9.08 4.81 1.65
N ASP A 53 9.43 5.45 2.75
CA ASP A 53 8.95 5.04 4.06
C ASP A 53 7.44 5.13 4.15
N LEU A 54 6.86 6.22 3.69
CA LEU A 54 5.42 6.40 3.75
C LEU A 54 4.68 5.45 2.79
N ALA A 55 5.24 5.21 1.60
CA ALA A 55 4.72 4.18 0.69
C ALA A 55 4.70 2.81 1.38
N ALA A 56 5.77 2.47 2.11
CA ALA A 56 5.86 1.22 2.86
C ALA A 56 4.84 1.16 3.99
N VAL A 57 4.60 2.27 4.69
CA VAL A 57 3.57 2.35 5.74
C VAL A 57 2.18 2.09 5.16
N TYR A 58 1.84 2.70 4.02
CA TYR A 58 0.59 2.41 3.31
C TYR A 58 0.47 0.93 2.95
N LEU A 59 1.53 0.39 2.35
CA LEU A 59 1.55 -1.00 1.88
C LEU A 59 1.30 -1.98 3.03
N VAL A 60 2.03 -1.83 4.13
CA VAL A 60 1.88 -2.72 5.30
C VAL A 60 0.50 -2.57 5.93
N ALA A 61 0.01 -1.35 6.10
CA ALA A 61 -1.29 -1.10 6.71
C ALA A 61 -2.42 -1.78 5.92
N ILE A 62 -2.39 -1.67 4.60
CA ILE A 62 -3.43 -2.24 3.74
C ILE A 62 -3.28 -3.76 3.62
N ALA A 63 -2.05 -4.26 3.43
CA ALA A 63 -1.81 -5.70 3.27
C ALA A 63 -2.18 -6.49 4.53
N ARG A 64 -1.93 -5.94 5.73
CA ARG A 64 -2.18 -6.59 7.01
C ARG A 64 -3.54 -6.25 7.63
N GLY A 65 -4.15 -5.17 7.20
CA GLY A 65 -5.27 -4.57 7.90
C GLY A 65 -6.62 -5.24 7.72
N HIS A 66 -6.75 -6.21 6.81
CA HIS A 66 -8.01 -6.91 6.52
C HIS A 66 -9.17 -5.94 6.25
N ILE A 67 -8.91 -4.89 5.45
CA ILE A 67 -9.94 -3.90 5.10
C ILE A 67 -11.03 -4.53 4.26
N PHE A 68 -10.63 -5.32 3.27
CA PHE A 68 -11.52 -5.88 2.26
C PHE A 68 -11.65 -7.40 2.42
N ASN A 69 -12.70 -7.95 1.87
CA ASN A 69 -12.92 -9.40 1.86
C ASN A 69 -11.89 -10.13 0.99
N ASP A 70 -11.35 -9.44 -0.01
CA ASP A 70 -10.38 -10.00 -0.97
C ASP A 70 -9.51 -8.89 -1.54
N ALA A 71 -8.40 -9.24 -2.17
CA ALA A 71 -7.51 -8.33 -2.90
C ALA A 71 -6.78 -7.31 -2.03
N ASN A 72 -6.57 -7.59 -0.75
CA ASN A 72 -5.84 -6.67 0.13
C ASN A 72 -4.38 -6.46 -0.32
N LYS A 73 -3.68 -7.52 -0.70
CA LYS A 73 -2.29 -7.42 -1.18
C LYS A 73 -2.19 -6.65 -2.50
N ARG A 74 -3.09 -6.94 -3.44
CA ARG A 74 -3.14 -6.22 -4.73
C ARG A 74 -3.43 -4.73 -4.52
N THR A 75 -4.36 -4.40 -3.64
CA THR A 75 -4.69 -3.02 -3.29
C THR A 75 -3.52 -2.32 -2.62
N ALA A 76 -2.83 -3.01 -1.69
CA ALA A 76 -1.65 -2.47 -1.03
C ALA A 76 -0.56 -2.08 -2.02
N LEU A 77 -0.26 -2.94 -2.98
CA LEU A 77 0.74 -2.68 -4.02
C LEU A 77 0.32 -1.52 -4.91
N LEU A 78 -0.93 -1.47 -5.32
CA LEU A 78 -1.44 -0.38 -6.16
C LEU A 78 -1.37 0.97 -5.44
N VAL A 79 -1.77 1.02 -4.18
CA VAL A 79 -1.75 2.27 -3.39
C VAL A 79 -0.32 2.76 -3.20
N ALA A 80 0.62 1.88 -2.87
CA ALA A 80 2.03 2.24 -2.74
C ALA A 80 2.58 2.79 -4.07
N HIS A 81 2.25 2.16 -5.18
CA HIS A 81 2.64 2.60 -6.53
C HIS A 81 2.07 4.00 -6.84
N VAL A 82 0.78 4.18 -6.64
CA VAL A 82 0.10 5.47 -6.89
C VAL A 82 0.69 6.57 -6.01
N PHE A 83 0.93 6.27 -4.74
CA PHE A 83 1.52 7.24 -3.81
C PHE A 83 2.91 7.69 -4.28
N LEU A 84 3.77 6.76 -4.64
CA LEU A 84 5.12 7.08 -5.13
C LEU A 84 5.04 7.90 -6.42
N LYS A 85 4.19 7.51 -7.34
CA LYS A 85 4.02 8.21 -8.61
C LYS A 85 3.51 9.65 -8.42
N ARG A 86 2.55 9.85 -7.52
CA ARG A 86 2.03 11.18 -7.18
C ARG A 86 3.11 12.10 -6.61
N ASN A 87 4.12 11.52 -5.98
CA ASN A 87 5.20 12.27 -5.34
C ASN A 87 6.48 12.30 -6.18
N GLY A 88 6.35 12.10 -7.48
CA GLY A 88 7.41 12.35 -8.43
C GLY A 88 8.36 11.18 -8.71
N VAL A 89 8.08 10.01 -8.17
CA VAL A 89 8.90 8.83 -8.44
C VAL A 89 8.50 8.23 -9.78
N GLN A 90 9.48 8.10 -10.67
CA GLN A 90 9.28 7.39 -11.94
C GLN A 90 9.55 5.91 -11.70
N ILE A 91 8.50 5.10 -11.83
CA ILE A 91 8.60 3.66 -11.66
C ILE A 91 8.69 3.03 -13.05
N MET A 92 9.87 2.50 -13.35
CA MET A 92 10.10 1.81 -14.61
C MET A 92 9.71 0.34 -14.45
N SER A 93 8.58 -0.04 -15.04
CA SER A 93 8.05 -1.40 -14.93
C SER A 93 9.03 -2.49 -15.39
N SER A 94 9.97 -2.14 -16.28
CA SER A 94 11.01 -3.06 -16.73
C SER A 94 12.03 -3.43 -15.66
N ARG A 95 12.12 -2.65 -14.57
CA ARG A 95 13.04 -2.91 -13.45
C ARG A 95 12.38 -3.65 -12.30
N ILE A 96 11.05 -3.68 -12.28
CA ILE A 96 10.29 -4.24 -11.16
C ILE A 96 9.77 -5.60 -11.57
N SER A 97 10.31 -6.65 -10.92
CA SER A 97 9.82 -7.99 -11.06
C SER A 97 8.48 -8.14 -10.35
N PHE A 98 7.49 -8.73 -11.03
CA PHE A 98 6.21 -9.10 -10.40
C PHE A 98 6.44 -9.99 -9.18
N ASP A 99 7.36 -10.94 -9.29
CA ASP A 99 7.67 -11.87 -8.19
C ASP A 99 8.24 -11.15 -6.97
N GLU A 100 9.13 -10.17 -7.18
CA GLU A 100 9.68 -9.36 -6.08
C GLU A 100 8.59 -8.59 -5.36
N MET A 101 7.66 -7.99 -6.09
CA MET A 101 6.54 -7.25 -5.50
C MET A 101 5.60 -8.17 -4.74
N GLN A 102 5.34 -9.38 -5.24
CA GLN A 102 4.53 -10.38 -4.54
C GLN A 102 5.19 -10.82 -3.23
N ILE A 103 6.50 -11.02 -3.22
CA ILE A 103 7.24 -11.37 -1.99
C ILE A 103 7.08 -10.27 -0.95
N ILE A 104 7.24 -9.03 -1.34
CA ILE A 104 7.05 -7.87 -0.43
C ILE A 104 5.64 -7.87 0.14
N ALA A 105 4.62 -8.01 -0.70
CA ALA A 105 3.22 -7.96 -0.27
C ALA A 105 2.86 -9.11 0.67
N VAL A 106 3.30 -10.32 0.37
CA VAL A 106 3.06 -11.49 1.21
C VAL A 106 3.71 -11.33 2.57
N ASN A 107 4.97 -10.91 2.62
CA ASN A 107 5.70 -10.74 3.88
C ASN A 107 5.20 -9.54 4.68
N ALA A 108 4.69 -8.51 4.03
CA ALA A 108 4.00 -7.42 4.69
C ALA A 108 2.69 -7.92 5.34
N ALA A 109 1.91 -8.73 4.61
CA ALA A 109 0.64 -9.27 5.08
C ALA A 109 0.79 -10.21 6.27
N THR A 110 1.84 -11.04 6.28
CA THR A 110 2.09 -12.00 7.36
C THR A 110 2.74 -11.37 8.59
N GLY A 111 3.26 -10.16 8.48
CA GLY A 111 4.00 -9.50 9.56
C GLY A 111 5.49 -9.82 9.58
N GLU A 112 5.98 -10.63 8.64
CA GLU A 112 7.40 -10.95 8.54
C GLU A 112 8.24 -9.71 8.24
N TYR A 113 7.73 -8.80 7.39
CA TYR A 113 8.38 -7.54 7.09
C TYR A 113 7.69 -6.39 7.83
N THR A 114 8.47 -5.61 8.58
CA THR A 114 8.05 -4.30 9.08
C THR A 114 7.99 -3.29 7.93
N TRP A 115 7.36 -2.16 8.15
CA TRP A 115 7.34 -1.12 7.11
C TRP A 115 8.75 -0.60 6.78
N LYS A 116 9.66 -0.59 7.76
CA LYS A 116 11.05 -0.19 7.53
C LYS A 116 11.74 -1.14 6.55
N ARG A 117 11.52 -2.44 6.73
CA ARG A 117 12.07 -3.45 5.83
C ARG A 117 11.44 -3.37 4.45
N VAL A 118 10.13 -3.13 4.38
CA VAL A 118 9.45 -2.90 3.10
C VAL A 118 10.03 -1.68 2.39
N SER A 119 10.26 -0.59 3.11
CA SER A 119 10.88 0.61 2.55
C SER A 119 12.25 0.31 1.95
N ASP A 120 13.10 -0.45 2.65
CA ASP A 120 14.41 -0.84 2.15
C ASP A 120 14.31 -1.66 0.86
N HIS A 121 13.36 -2.58 0.79
CA HIS A 121 13.12 -3.35 -0.41
C HIS A 121 12.62 -2.49 -1.57
N LEU A 122 11.71 -1.54 -1.32
CA LEU A 122 11.24 -0.61 -2.34
C LEU A 122 12.37 0.25 -2.89
N LYS A 123 13.23 0.76 -2.01
CA LYS A 123 14.40 1.53 -2.42
C LYS A 123 15.34 0.72 -3.29
N ALA A 124 15.59 -0.52 -2.92
CA ALA A 124 16.48 -1.41 -3.66
C ALA A 124 15.95 -1.73 -5.08
N ILE A 125 14.64 -1.86 -5.23
CA ILE A 125 14.00 -2.19 -6.51
C ILE A 125 13.87 -0.95 -7.40
N ILE A 126 13.51 0.21 -6.82
CA ILE A 126 13.13 1.41 -7.56
C ILE A 126 14.34 2.32 -7.80
N LEU A 127 15.18 2.49 -6.81
CA LEU A 127 16.40 3.29 -6.92
C LEU A 127 17.54 2.45 -7.49
#